data_5dc445c7802823043b98955261c18b3a
#
_entry.id   5dc445c7802823043b98955261c18b3a
#
_cell.length_a   1.000
_cell.length_b   1.000
_cell.length_c   1.000
_cell.angle_alpha   90.00
_cell.angle_beta   90.00
_cell.angle_gamma   90.00
#
_symmetry.space_group_name_H-M   'P 1'
#
loop_
_entity.id
_entity.type
_entity.pdbx_description
1 polymer ?
#
loop_
_entity_poly.entity_id
_entity_poly.type
_entity_poly.pdbx_seq_one_letter_code
_entity_poly.pdbx_strand_id
1 'polypeptide(L)'
;MTQVTEHLQTHGVPFEAIAHQQAYTSIAEARALGIDASEVLKTVAMRVAGGYALMAIPATCRLDMHLVQAAVGDHHVRLATEEELLRDFPDFELGALPPLGSLLGAPLYVDQEVLQHETVVFAAGSQTESVRLKTADLLQHEQVTALPLIKHADENDKDWPR
;
A
#
# COMPACT_ATOMS: atom_id res chain seq x y z
N MET A 1 -13.91 -9.21 11.81
CA MET A 1 -13.14 -9.18 10.53
C MET A 1 -13.24 -7.80 9.91
N THR A 2 -12.16 -7.35 9.29
CA THR A 2 -12.18 -6.10 8.52
C THR A 2 -12.71 -6.37 7.11
N GLN A 3 -13.01 -5.31 6.37
CA GLN A 3 -13.38 -5.46 4.94
C GLN A 3 -12.28 -6.13 4.13
N VAL A 4 -11.01 -5.87 4.47
CA VAL A 4 -9.86 -6.47 3.80
C VAL A 4 -9.84 -7.99 3.99
N THR A 5 -9.95 -8.45 5.22
CA THR A 5 -9.93 -9.89 5.52
C THR A 5 -11.17 -10.59 4.96
N GLU A 6 -12.32 -9.96 5.00
CA GLU A 6 -13.53 -10.50 4.38
C GLU A 6 -13.38 -10.62 2.87
N HIS A 7 -12.80 -9.59 2.22
CA HIS A 7 -12.56 -9.60 0.78
C HIS A 7 -11.63 -10.74 0.37
N LEU A 8 -10.52 -10.90 1.08
CA LEU A 8 -9.56 -11.97 0.80
C LEU A 8 -10.17 -13.34 1.01
N GLN A 9 -10.93 -13.52 2.09
CA GLN A 9 -11.59 -14.80 2.41
C GLN A 9 -12.65 -15.13 1.35
N THR A 10 -13.47 -14.17 0.98
CA THR A 10 -14.54 -14.35 -0.03
C THR A 10 -13.96 -14.77 -1.38
N HIS A 11 -12.79 -14.26 -1.75
CA HIS A 11 -12.14 -14.57 -3.02
C HIS A 11 -11.15 -15.73 -2.94
N GLY A 12 -11.10 -16.43 -1.80
CA GLY A 12 -10.25 -17.61 -1.65
C GLY A 12 -8.76 -17.33 -1.66
N VAL A 13 -8.34 -16.11 -1.30
CA VAL A 13 -6.93 -15.75 -1.22
C VAL A 13 -6.37 -16.17 0.14
N PRO A 14 -5.37 -17.06 0.19
CA PRO A 14 -4.77 -17.45 1.48
C PRO A 14 -4.06 -16.29 2.15
N PHE A 15 -4.31 -16.10 3.43
CA PHE A 15 -3.66 -15.03 4.21
C PHE A 15 -3.60 -15.38 5.69
N GLU A 16 -2.73 -14.68 6.41
CA GLU A 16 -2.65 -14.71 7.86
C GLU A 16 -3.01 -13.32 8.40
N ALA A 17 -3.98 -13.25 9.29
CA ALA A 17 -4.36 -12.00 9.95
C ALA A 17 -3.56 -11.87 11.25
N ILE A 18 -2.98 -10.70 11.48
CA ILE A 18 -2.10 -10.44 12.62
C ILE A 18 -2.58 -9.17 13.34
N ALA A 19 -2.97 -9.31 14.61
CA ALA A 19 -3.30 -8.17 15.45
C ALA A 19 -2.02 -7.61 16.07
N HIS A 20 -1.95 -6.29 16.20
CA HIS A 20 -0.79 -5.62 16.78
C HIS A 20 -1.20 -4.29 17.44
N GLN A 21 -0.24 -3.66 18.10
CA GLN A 21 -0.44 -2.34 18.68
C GLN A 21 -0.73 -1.33 17.57
N GLN A 22 -1.43 -0.24 17.92
CA GLN A 22 -1.79 0.81 16.98
C GLN A 22 -0.54 1.36 16.28
N ALA A 23 -0.57 1.37 14.95
CA ALA A 23 0.50 1.87 14.10
C ALA A 23 -0.10 2.79 13.03
N TYR A 24 0.40 4.02 12.96
CA TYR A 24 -0.10 5.03 12.03
C TYR A 24 0.65 5.05 10.70
N THR A 25 1.77 4.34 10.62
CA THR A 25 2.61 4.27 9.41
C THR A 25 3.05 2.83 9.17
N SER A 26 3.47 2.53 7.96
CA SER A 26 3.98 1.20 7.63
C SER A 26 5.29 0.87 8.36
N ILE A 27 6.12 1.88 8.63
CA ILE A 27 7.32 1.68 9.46
C ILE A 27 6.93 1.30 10.89
N ALA A 28 5.95 1.99 11.48
CA ALA A 28 5.45 1.67 12.81
C ALA A 28 4.79 0.27 12.84
N GLU A 29 4.11 -0.09 11.76
CA GLU A 29 3.52 -1.41 11.57
C GLU A 29 4.61 -2.50 11.62
N ALA A 30 5.70 -2.31 10.89
CA ALA A 30 6.83 -3.26 10.89
C ALA A 30 7.42 -3.42 12.29
N ARG A 31 7.56 -2.32 13.04
CA ARG A 31 8.04 -2.35 14.41
C ARG A 31 7.10 -3.12 15.33
N ALA A 32 5.80 -2.86 15.22
CA ALA A 32 4.78 -3.53 16.03
C ALA A 32 4.75 -5.03 15.78
N LEU A 33 5.05 -5.45 14.54
CA LEU A 33 5.09 -6.86 14.14
C LEU A 33 6.45 -7.51 14.39
N GLY A 34 7.50 -6.72 14.63
CA GLY A 34 8.86 -7.24 14.81
C GLY A 34 9.46 -7.84 13.53
N ILE A 35 9.10 -7.28 12.37
CA ILE A 35 9.59 -7.76 11.07
C ILE A 35 10.38 -6.68 10.35
N ASP A 36 11.09 -7.08 9.29
CA ASP A 36 11.81 -6.17 8.43
C ASP A 36 10.83 -5.25 7.70
N ALA A 37 11.06 -3.94 7.78
CA ALA A 37 10.19 -2.96 7.15
C ALA A 37 10.14 -3.09 5.62
N SER A 38 11.15 -3.68 4.99
CA SER A 38 11.14 -3.93 3.55
C SER A 38 10.07 -4.93 3.11
N GLU A 39 9.59 -5.78 4.02
CA GLU A 39 8.52 -6.74 3.76
C GLU A 39 7.13 -6.11 3.89
N VAL A 40 7.04 -4.95 4.49
CA VAL A 40 5.77 -4.25 4.67
C VAL A 40 5.51 -3.35 3.48
N LEU A 41 4.33 -3.48 2.89
CA LEU A 41 3.89 -2.59 1.83
C LEU A 41 3.10 -1.43 2.41
N LYS A 42 3.37 -0.24 1.92
CA LYS A 42 2.48 0.88 2.13
C LYS A 42 1.77 1.19 0.81
N THR A 43 0.49 1.48 0.91
CA THR A 43 -0.33 1.82 -0.24
C THR A 43 -0.66 3.30 -0.19
N VAL A 44 -0.21 4.02 -1.19
CA VAL A 44 -0.41 5.46 -1.29
C VAL A 44 -1.46 5.73 -2.37
N ALA A 45 -2.53 6.42 -2.01
CA ALA A 45 -3.55 6.81 -2.97
C ALA A 45 -3.14 8.11 -3.65
N MET A 46 -3.12 8.07 -4.97
CA MET A 46 -2.84 9.23 -5.82
C MET A 46 -4.14 9.74 -6.41
N ARG A 47 -4.35 11.04 -6.40
CA ARG A 47 -5.47 11.66 -7.08
C ARG A 47 -5.14 11.84 -8.55
N VAL A 48 -5.98 11.29 -9.41
CA VAL A 48 -5.85 11.40 -10.87
C VAL A 48 -7.13 11.97 -11.45
N ALA A 49 -7.13 12.28 -12.74
CA ALA A 49 -8.33 12.77 -13.41
C ALA A 49 -9.45 11.74 -13.26
N GLY A 50 -10.54 12.15 -12.60
CA GLY A 50 -11.74 11.33 -12.45
C GLY A 50 -11.68 10.24 -11.38
N GLY A 51 -10.62 10.16 -10.56
CA GLY A 51 -10.55 9.11 -9.54
C GLY A 51 -9.23 9.02 -8.81
N TYR A 52 -8.84 7.79 -8.52
CA TYR A 52 -7.62 7.49 -7.77
C TYR A 52 -6.80 6.42 -8.49
N ALA A 53 -5.50 6.41 -8.20
CA ALA A 53 -4.60 5.32 -8.53
C ALA A 53 -3.86 4.94 -7.26
N LEU A 54 -3.63 3.65 -7.05
CA LEU A 54 -2.96 3.15 -5.85
C LEU A 54 -1.53 2.78 -6.19
N MET A 55 -0.58 3.20 -5.33
CA MET A 55 0.84 2.88 -5.45
C MET A 55 1.26 2.06 -4.24
N ALA A 56 1.57 0.78 -4.46
CA ALA A 56 2.05 -0.11 -3.40
C ALA A 56 3.58 -0.20 -3.49
N ILE A 57 4.25 0.23 -2.43
CA ILE A 57 5.71 0.29 -2.38
C ILE A 57 6.20 -0.24 -1.03
N PRO A 58 7.48 -0.66 -0.93
CA PRO A 58 8.04 -1.04 0.36
C PRO A 58 8.00 0.14 1.34
N ALA A 59 7.74 -0.17 2.62
CA ALA A 59 7.65 0.84 3.67
C ALA A 59 8.95 1.65 3.83
N THR A 60 10.09 1.07 3.48
CA THR A 60 11.41 1.71 3.56
C THR A 60 11.70 2.71 2.44
N CYS A 61 10.81 2.81 1.46
CA CYS A 61 11.01 3.62 0.27
C CYS A 61 10.00 4.76 0.20
N ARG A 62 10.24 5.70 -0.69
CA ARG A 62 9.27 6.76 -0.97
C ARG A 62 9.05 6.85 -2.48
N LEU A 63 7.91 7.39 -2.86
CA LEU A 63 7.57 7.55 -4.26
C LEU A 63 8.49 8.57 -4.95
N ASP A 64 8.92 8.24 -6.16
CA ASP A 64 9.51 9.19 -7.09
C ASP A 64 8.39 9.74 -7.96
N MET A 65 8.05 11.01 -7.80
CA MET A 65 6.90 11.59 -8.48
C MET A 65 7.06 11.65 -10.00
N HIS A 66 8.29 11.70 -10.52
CA HIS A 66 8.53 11.62 -11.97
C HIS A 66 8.17 10.24 -12.51
N LEU A 67 8.52 9.19 -11.76
CA LEU A 67 8.17 7.82 -12.13
C LEU A 67 6.65 7.59 -12.02
N VAL A 68 6.01 8.14 -11.00
CA VAL A 68 4.56 8.04 -10.83
C VAL A 68 3.84 8.72 -12.00
N GLN A 69 4.26 9.91 -12.39
CA GLN A 69 3.68 10.63 -13.52
C GLN A 69 3.82 9.83 -14.82
N ALA A 70 4.99 9.23 -15.04
CA ALA A 70 5.22 8.38 -16.21
C ALA A 70 4.34 7.13 -16.20
N ALA A 71 4.19 6.51 -15.02
CA ALA A 71 3.39 5.30 -14.87
C ALA A 71 1.90 5.55 -15.14
N VAL A 72 1.37 6.63 -14.60
CA VAL A 72 -0.05 6.99 -14.71
C VAL A 72 -0.36 7.72 -16.01
N GLY A 73 0.64 8.38 -16.60
CA GLY A 73 0.44 9.18 -17.80
C GLY A 73 -0.31 10.49 -17.57
N ASP A 74 -0.19 11.04 -16.35
CA ASP A 74 -0.87 12.27 -15.94
C ASP A 74 0.10 13.18 -15.20
N HIS A 75 0.37 14.36 -15.76
CA HIS A 75 1.27 15.34 -15.15
C HIS A 75 0.68 16.01 -13.92
N HIS A 76 -0.64 15.92 -13.73
CA HIS A 76 -1.34 16.54 -12.61
C HIS A 76 -1.60 15.57 -11.46
N VAL A 77 -1.06 14.34 -11.55
CA VAL A 77 -1.17 13.37 -10.47
C VAL A 77 -0.54 13.94 -9.19
N ARG A 78 -1.23 13.77 -8.07
CA ARG A 78 -0.78 14.24 -6.77
C ARG A 78 -1.20 13.27 -5.67
N LEU A 79 -0.61 13.41 -4.51
CA LEU A 79 -1.06 12.66 -3.34
C LEU A 79 -2.50 13.03 -3.00
N ALA A 80 -3.31 12.06 -2.67
CA ALA A 80 -4.63 12.32 -2.11
C ALA A 80 -4.46 12.99 -0.74
N THR A 81 -5.36 13.93 -0.43
CA THR A 81 -5.37 14.58 0.89
C THR A 81 -6.06 13.69 1.91
N GLU A 82 -5.78 13.92 3.20
CA GLU A 82 -6.48 13.19 4.27
C GLU A 82 -8.00 13.38 4.17
N GLU A 83 -8.43 14.59 3.84
CA GLU A 83 -9.85 14.90 3.67
C GLU A 83 -10.47 14.06 2.55
N GLU A 84 -9.79 13.93 1.43
CA GLU A 84 -10.24 13.07 0.33
C GLU A 84 -10.31 11.61 0.75
N LEU A 85 -9.31 11.12 1.48
CA LEU A 85 -9.29 9.73 1.94
C LEU A 85 -10.43 9.45 2.92
N LEU A 86 -10.70 10.35 3.85
CA LEU A 86 -11.80 10.20 4.81
C LEU A 86 -13.16 10.25 4.12
N ARG A 87 -13.29 11.05 3.07
CA ARG A 87 -14.54 11.16 2.31
C ARG A 87 -14.78 9.95 1.41
N ASP A 88 -13.74 9.53 0.66
CA ASP A 88 -13.89 8.55 -0.42
C ASP A 88 -13.55 7.12 -0.01
N PHE A 89 -12.80 6.94 1.09
CA PHE A 89 -12.46 5.64 1.66
C PHE A 89 -12.76 5.62 3.17
N PRO A 90 -14.01 5.88 3.57
CA PRO A 90 -14.34 6.08 5.00
C PRO A 90 -14.20 4.83 5.86
N ASP A 91 -14.17 3.65 5.24
CA ASP A 91 -14.09 2.38 5.95
C ASP A 91 -12.65 1.97 6.28
N PHE A 92 -11.67 2.79 5.87
CA PHE A 92 -10.25 2.51 6.07
C PHE A 92 -9.64 3.61 6.92
N GLU A 93 -8.90 3.21 7.95
CA GLU A 93 -8.19 4.18 8.77
C GLU A 93 -7.02 4.80 7.99
N LEU A 94 -6.67 6.03 8.30
CA LEU A 94 -5.55 6.71 7.65
C LEU A 94 -4.25 5.92 7.87
N GLY A 95 -3.46 5.81 6.81
CA GLY A 95 -2.22 5.03 6.84
C GLY A 95 -2.42 3.53 6.75
N ALA A 96 -3.65 3.05 6.56
CA ALA A 96 -3.99 1.63 6.58
C ALA A 96 -4.68 1.13 5.31
N LEU A 97 -4.54 1.84 4.19
CA LEU A 97 -5.09 1.39 2.90
C LEU A 97 -4.38 0.11 2.43
N PRO A 98 -5.13 -0.91 1.99
CA PRO A 98 -4.52 -2.12 1.45
C PRO A 98 -4.19 -1.97 -0.04
N PRO A 99 -3.24 -2.77 -0.57
CA PRO A 99 -2.94 -2.79 -2.00
C PRO A 99 -3.94 -3.67 -2.77
N LEU A 100 -5.22 -3.34 -2.63
CA LEU A 100 -6.30 -4.11 -3.22
C LEU A 100 -7.17 -3.20 -4.09
N GLY A 101 -6.76 -3.00 -5.34
CA GLY A 101 -7.50 -2.18 -6.29
C GLY A 101 -8.91 -2.71 -6.53
N SER A 102 -9.10 -4.03 -6.49
CA SER A 102 -10.42 -4.65 -6.63
C SER A 102 -11.38 -4.26 -5.50
N LEU A 103 -10.86 -4.05 -4.30
CA LEU A 103 -11.67 -3.62 -3.15
C LEU A 103 -11.90 -2.11 -3.15
N LEU A 104 -10.89 -1.33 -3.50
CA LEU A 104 -10.95 0.13 -3.44
C LEU A 104 -11.50 0.78 -4.71
N GLY A 105 -11.66 0.00 -5.78
CA GLY A 105 -12.17 0.49 -7.05
C GLY A 105 -11.22 1.41 -7.79
N ALA A 106 -9.92 1.15 -7.72
CA ALA A 106 -8.87 1.96 -8.34
C ALA A 106 -7.77 1.08 -8.95
N PRO A 107 -7.11 1.53 -10.03
CA PRO A 107 -5.99 0.78 -10.59
C PRO A 107 -4.84 0.67 -9.59
N LEU A 108 -4.20 -0.48 -9.56
CA LEU A 108 -3.09 -0.78 -8.66
C LEU A 108 -1.77 -0.86 -9.42
N TYR A 109 -0.83 -0.04 -9.00
CA TYR A 109 0.56 -0.05 -9.44
C TYR A 109 1.42 -0.54 -8.29
N VAL A 110 2.33 -1.45 -8.57
CA VAL A 110 3.21 -2.04 -7.57
C VAL A 110 4.65 -1.80 -8.00
N ASP A 111 5.48 -1.33 -7.07
CA ASP A 111 6.91 -1.17 -7.37
C ASP A 111 7.54 -2.53 -7.66
N GLN A 112 8.40 -2.56 -8.66
CA GLN A 112 9.00 -3.80 -9.13
C GLN A 112 9.82 -4.53 -8.06
N GLU A 113 10.38 -3.83 -7.07
CA GLU A 113 11.13 -4.47 -5.97
C GLU A 113 10.26 -5.36 -5.10
N VAL A 114 8.96 -5.08 -5.03
CA VAL A 114 8.01 -5.90 -4.27
C VAL A 114 7.98 -7.34 -4.79
N LEU A 115 8.20 -7.52 -6.09
CA LEU A 115 8.17 -8.83 -6.73
C LEU A 115 9.30 -9.75 -6.26
N GLN A 116 10.32 -9.21 -5.62
CA GLN A 116 11.46 -9.98 -5.11
C GLN A 116 11.18 -10.62 -3.75
N HIS A 117 10.11 -10.21 -3.07
CA HIS A 117 9.71 -10.77 -1.79
C HIS A 117 8.75 -11.93 -1.99
N GLU A 118 9.00 -13.04 -1.31
CA GLU A 118 8.10 -14.20 -1.35
C GLU A 118 6.76 -13.90 -0.67
N THR A 119 6.82 -13.17 0.44
CA THR A 119 5.64 -12.75 1.20
C THR A 119 5.65 -11.25 1.39
N VAL A 120 4.45 -10.69 1.53
CA VAL A 120 4.25 -9.28 1.83
C VAL A 120 3.29 -9.14 2.99
N VAL A 121 3.45 -8.04 3.74
CA VAL A 121 2.60 -7.67 4.85
C VAL A 121 2.04 -6.29 4.58
N PHE A 122 0.77 -6.09 4.85
CA PHE A 122 0.17 -4.76 4.72
C PHE A 122 -0.97 -4.58 5.71
N ALA A 123 -1.33 -3.33 5.97
CA ALA A 123 -2.42 -3.01 6.89
C ALA A 123 -3.76 -3.49 6.34
N ALA A 124 -4.58 -4.02 7.20
CA ALA A 124 -5.86 -4.61 6.86
C ALA A 124 -7.02 -3.59 6.94
N GLY A 125 -6.75 -2.34 6.59
CA GLY A 125 -7.74 -1.25 6.69
C GLY A 125 -7.85 -0.66 8.09
N SER A 126 -7.10 -1.19 9.05
CA SER A 126 -7.08 -0.81 10.45
C SER A 126 -5.64 -0.58 10.89
N GLN A 127 -5.44 0.33 11.82
CA GLN A 127 -4.13 0.63 12.41
C GLN A 127 -3.68 -0.42 13.43
N THR A 128 -4.52 -1.41 13.72
CA THR A 128 -4.25 -2.46 14.72
C THR A 128 -4.24 -3.86 14.13
N GLU A 129 -4.41 -4.01 12.82
CA GLU A 129 -4.45 -5.32 12.18
C GLU A 129 -3.75 -5.27 10.83
N SER A 130 -2.94 -6.30 10.56
CA SER A 130 -2.26 -6.49 9.29
C SER A 130 -2.57 -7.86 8.74
N VAL A 131 -2.29 -8.05 7.46
CA VAL A 131 -2.33 -9.35 6.82
C VAL A 131 -0.98 -9.67 6.22
N ARG A 132 -0.63 -10.96 6.23
CA ARG A 132 0.53 -11.51 5.53
C ARG A 132 0.03 -12.50 4.50
N LEU A 133 0.54 -12.38 3.29
CA LEU A 133 0.20 -13.35 2.24
C LEU A 133 1.37 -13.48 1.26
N LYS A 134 1.30 -14.51 0.43
CA LYS A 134 2.31 -14.70 -0.61
C LYS A 134 2.15 -13.64 -1.69
N THR A 135 3.26 -13.07 -2.12
CA THR A 135 3.28 -12.08 -3.20
C THR A 135 2.61 -12.64 -4.46
N ALA A 136 2.88 -13.92 -4.78
CA ALA A 136 2.27 -14.57 -5.94
C ALA A 136 0.74 -14.61 -5.84
N ASP A 137 0.19 -14.84 -4.65
CA ASP A 137 -1.25 -14.86 -4.45
C ASP A 137 -1.87 -13.47 -4.61
N LEU A 138 -1.18 -12.43 -4.15
CA LEU A 138 -1.62 -11.05 -4.36
C LEU A 138 -1.67 -10.72 -5.85
N LEU A 139 -0.61 -11.04 -6.58
CA LEU A 139 -0.51 -10.75 -8.01
C LEU A 139 -1.51 -11.56 -8.85
N GLN A 140 -1.86 -12.75 -8.40
CA GLN A 140 -2.87 -13.58 -9.06
C GLN A 140 -4.27 -13.02 -8.86
N HIS A 141 -4.54 -12.48 -7.67
CA HIS A 141 -5.87 -11.93 -7.31
C HIS A 141 -6.09 -10.56 -7.92
N GLU A 142 -5.08 -9.69 -7.94
CA GLU A 142 -5.19 -8.30 -8.38
C GLU A 142 -4.65 -8.11 -9.80
N GLN A 143 -5.27 -7.19 -10.54
CA GLN A 143 -4.67 -6.67 -11.77
C GLN A 143 -3.63 -5.64 -11.38
N VAL A 144 -2.37 -5.96 -11.60
CA VAL A 144 -1.25 -5.14 -11.15
C VAL A 144 -0.43 -4.67 -12.34
N THR A 145 -0.06 -3.39 -12.32
CA THR A 145 0.98 -2.87 -13.22
C THR A 145 2.25 -2.70 -12.40
N ALA A 146 3.28 -3.51 -12.69
CA ALA A 146 4.55 -3.47 -11.98
C ALA A 146 5.54 -2.60 -12.76
N LEU A 147 6.01 -1.55 -12.12
CA LEU A 147 6.89 -0.54 -12.72
C LEU A 147 7.83 0.01 -11.63
N PRO A 148 8.96 0.65 -12.03
CA PRO A 148 9.74 1.39 -11.04
C PRO A 148 8.95 2.62 -10.58
N LEU A 149 8.78 2.77 -9.28
CA LEU A 149 7.98 3.84 -8.67
C LEU A 149 8.72 4.59 -7.57
N ILE A 150 9.87 4.11 -7.14
CA ILE A 150 10.47 4.54 -5.89
C ILE A 150 11.84 5.17 -6.07
N LYS A 151 12.21 5.97 -5.06
CA LYS A 151 13.58 6.31 -4.73
C LYS A 151 13.84 5.88 -3.29
N HIS A 152 15.06 5.41 -3.03
CA HIS A 152 15.44 5.00 -1.68
C HIS A 152 15.67 6.23 -0.81
N ALA A 153 15.36 6.09 0.49
CA ALA A 153 15.62 7.14 1.46
C ALA A 153 17.13 7.37 1.57
N ASP A 154 17.52 8.65 1.58
CA ASP A 154 18.89 9.09 1.82
C ASP A 154 18.90 9.75 3.20
N GLU A 155 19.96 9.53 3.98
CA GLU A 155 20.13 10.16 5.29
C GLU A 155 20.08 11.69 5.22
N ASN A 156 20.40 12.26 4.08
CA ASN A 156 20.36 13.69 3.82
C ASN A 156 19.04 14.16 3.21
N ASP A 157 18.09 13.25 3.01
CA ASP A 157 16.80 13.59 2.42
C ASP A 157 15.92 14.28 3.46
N LYS A 158 15.78 15.59 3.33
CA LYS A 158 15.01 16.43 4.26
C LYS A 158 13.50 16.15 4.18
N ASP A 159 13.03 15.57 3.08
CA ASP A 159 11.62 15.30 2.86
C ASP A 159 11.23 13.90 3.33
N TRP A 160 12.20 13.11 3.80
CA TRP A 160 11.93 11.77 4.29
C TRP A 160 11.21 11.83 5.64
N PRO A 161 10.06 11.15 5.81
CA PRO A 161 9.37 11.11 7.09
C PRO A 161 10.19 10.35 8.12
N ARG A 162 10.34 10.93 9.28
CA ARG A 162 11.13 10.37 10.38
C ARG A 162 10.25 9.68 11.40
#